data_67605db58ec78992c5376e1d26430427
#
_entry.id   67605db58ec78992c5376e1d26430427
#
_cell.length_a   1.000
_cell.length_b   1.000
_cell.length_c   1.000
_cell.angle_alpha   90.00
_cell.angle_beta   90.00
_cell.angle_gamma   90.00
#
_symmetry.space_group_name_H-M   'P 1'
#
loop_
_entity.id
_entity.type
_entity.pdbx_description
1 polymer ?
#
loop_
_entity_poly.entity_id
_entity_poly.type
_entity_poly.pdbx_seq_one_letter_code
_entity_poly.pdbx_strand_id
1 'polypeptide(L)'
;MSKQTYSISDLANELDITTRAIRFYEEQGMLSPTRRGQERIYSPKDRVALKLILRGKRIGFSLAECKTLIELYDPKAGNQKQLNIMLAMIAERRQQLEQQLLDIQQMQLELDTAEERCRTALQATLEKRPRAEPSRARPGAATIAPLRRCLTHRCAHGAPRSQ
;
A
#
# COMPACT_ATOMS: atom_id res chain seq x y z
N MET A 1 11.48 15.14 35.36
CA MET A 1 12.04 13.87 35.90
C MET A 1 11.79 12.77 34.88
N SER A 2 12.83 12.19 34.30
CA SER A 2 12.69 11.11 33.32
C SER A 2 12.20 9.84 34.03
N LYS A 3 11.10 9.26 33.57
CA LYS A 3 10.59 7.98 34.07
C LYS A 3 11.69 6.92 33.90
N GLN A 4 12.10 6.25 34.97
CA GLN A 4 13.20 5.29 34.91
C GLN A 4 12.81 3.96 34.26
N THR A 5 11.52 3.65 34.18
CA THR A 5 10.99 2.41 33.60
C THR A 5 9.65 2.64 32.95
N TYR A 6 9.31 1.80 31.96
CA TYR A 6 8.08 1.90 31.17
C TYR A 6 7.39 0.55 31.11
N SER A 7 6.06 0.53 31.18
CA SER A 7 5.25 -0.64 30.83
C SER A 7 5.11 -0.74 29.30
N ILE A 8 4.66 -1.89 28.80
CA ILE A 8 4.37 -2.07 27.37
C ILE A 8 3.28 -1.10 26.89
N SER A 9 2.29 -0.82 27.74
CA SER A 9 1.20 0.10 27.43
C SER A 9 1.67 1.55 27.40
N ASP A 10 2.59 1.94 28.31
CA ASP A 10 3.18 3.28 28.28
C ASP A 10 3.89 3.56 26.95
N LEU A 11 4.71 2.58 26.49
CA LEU A 11 5.45 2.70 25.23
C LEU A 11 4.53 2.65 24.00
N ALA A 12 3.51 1.81 24.04
CA ALA A 12 2.52 1.71 22.97
C ALA A 12 1.79 3.04 22.77
N ASN A 13 1.33 3.64 23.86
CA ASN A 13 0.63 4.94 23.85
C ASN A 13 1.55 6.10 23.47
N GLU A 14 2.78 6.13 24.01
CA GLU A 14 3.74 7.22 23.71
C GLU A 14 4.16 7.24 22.24
N LEU A 15 4.30 6.06 21.64
CA LEU A 15 4.86 5.91 20.28
C LEU A 15 3.80 5.66 19.22
N ASP A 16 2.53 5.65 19.60
CA ASP A 16 1.39 5.38 18.73
C ASP A 16 1.54 4.06 17.95
N ILE A 17 1.88 2.99 18.68
CA ILE A 17 2.05 1.63 18.14
C ILE A 17 1.31 0.60 18.98
N THR A 18 1.05 -0.56 18.39
CA THR A 18 0.39 -1.65 19.12
C THR A 18 1.37 -2.38 20.06
N THR A 19 0.86 -2.91 21.16
CA THR A 19 1.63 -3.78 22.04
C THR A 19 2.15 -5.03 21.33
N ARG A 20 1.45 -5.49 20.27
CA ARG A 20 1.88 -6.59 19.43
C ARG A 20 3.15 -6.24 18.65
N ALA A 21 3.26 -5.01 18.12
CA ALA A 21 4.47 -4.55 17.45
C ALA A 21 5.67 -4.51 18.40
N ILE A 22 5.48 -4.08 19.65
CA ILE A 22 6.56 -4.07 20.65
C ILE A 22 7.04 -5.50 20.95
N ARG A 23 6.11 -6.46 21.12
CA ARG A 23 6.45 -7.87 21.32
C ARG A 23 7.20 -8.46 20.12
N PHE A 24 6.79 -8.12 18.91
CA PHE A 24 7.52 -8.53 17.71
C PHE A 24 8.97 -8.04 17.72
N TYR A 25 9.25 -6.79 18.10
CA TYR A 25 10.63 -6.28 18.21
C TYR A 25 11.42 -6.95 19.36
N GLU A 26 10.76 -7.33 20.46
CA GLU A 26 11.35 -8.15 21.51
C GLU A 26 11.74 -9.54 20.99
N GLU A 27 10.85 -10.21 20.25
CA GLU A 27 11.12 -11.50 19.60
C GLU A 27 12.27 -11.46 18.58
N GLN A 28 12.41 -10.33 17.90
CA GLN A 28 13.57 -10.10 16.99
C GLN A 28 14.87 -9.76 17.72
N GLY A 29 14.86 -9.76 19.06
CA GLY A 29 16.03 -9.46 19.90
C GLY A 29 16.50 -8.01 19.79
N MET A 30 15.62 -7.08 19.44
CA MET A 30 15.92 -5.64 19.37
C MET A 30 15.62 -4.91 20.67
N LEU A 31 14.85 -5.53 21.56
CA LEU A 31 14.49 -5.04 22.88
C LEU A 31 14.76 -6.13 23.90
N SER A 32 15.12 -5.72 25.12
CA SER A 32 15.47 -6.65 26.21
C SER A 32 14.78 -6.22 27.54
N PRO A 33 13.43 -6.31 27.61
CA PRO A 33 12.73 -5.92 28.83
C PRO A 33 13.09 -6.85 29.99
N THR A 34 13.19 -6.29 31.19
CA THR A 34 13.27 -7.08 32.43
C THR A 34 11.89 -7.62 32.75
N ARG A 35 11.81 -8.88 33.19
CA ARG A 35 10.56 -9.49 33.64
C ARG A 35 10.43 -9.38 35.16
N ARG A 36 9.30 -8.85 35.62
CA ARG A 36 8.91 -8.84 37.03
C ARG A 36 7.61 -9.63 37.17
N GLY A 37 7.73 -10.93 37.45
CA GLY A 37 6.57 -11.83 37.39
C GLY A 37 6.03 -11.93 35.97
N GLN A 38 4.77 -11.56 35.75
CA GLN A 38 4.09 -11.55 34.44
C GLN A 38 4.30 -10.24 33.68
N GLU A 39 4.86 -9.22 34.31
CA GLU A 39 5.00 -7.90 33.72
C GLU A 39 6.35 -7.73 33.00
N ARG A 40 6.29 -7.03 31.84
CA ARG A 40 7.44 -6.58 31.07
C ARG A 40 7.77 -5.14 31.45
N ILE A 41 8.99 -4.92 31.90
CA ILE A 41 9.51 -3.60 32.29
C ILE A 41 10.60 -3.20 31.31
N TYR A 42 10.34 -2.14 30.57
CA TYR A 42 11.25 -1.59 29.58
C TYR A 42 12.10 -0.47 30.18
N SER A 43 13.36 -0.44 29.80
CA SER A 43 14.33 0.57 30.20
C SER A 43 14.24 1.82 29.32
N PRO A 44 14.84 2.96 29.72
CA PRO A 44 15.03 4.10 28.84
C PRO A 44 15.79 3.76 27.55
N LYS A 45 16.70 2.77 27.59
CA LYS A 45 17.41 2.27 26.41
C LYS A 45 16.44 1.60 25.43
N ASP A 46 15.52 0.77 25.90
CA ASP A 46 14.50 0.13 25.05
C ASP A 46 13.59 1.18 24.40
N ARG A 47 13.22 2.23 25.14
CA ARG A 47 12.45 3.35 24.60
C ARG A 47 13.19 4.06 23.45
N VAL A 48 14.49 4.32 23.61
CA VAL A 48 15.31 4.91 22.54
C VAL A 48 15.43 3.97 21.37
N ALA A 49 15.63 2.67 21.60
CA ALA A 49 15.68 1.64 20.57
C ALA A 49 14.37 1.60 19.76
N LEU A 50 13.22 1.62 20.40
CA LEU A 50 11.92 1.70 19.71
C LEU A 50 11.80 2.94 18.83
N LYS A 51 12.23 4.11 19.33
CA LYS A 51 12.24 5.34 18.53
C LYS A 51 13.12 5.23 17.28
N LEU A 52 14.29 4.60 17.42
CA LEU A 52 15.20 4.36 16.30
C LEU A 52 14.59 3.39 15.29
N ILE A 53 13.96 2.30 15.74
CA ILE A 53 13.25 1.34 14.86
C ILE A 53 12.17 2.05 14.06
N LEU A 54 11.29 2.79 14.72
CA LEU A 54 10.16 3.46 14.07
C LEU A 54 10.60 4.51 13.05
N ARG A 55 11.65 5.28 13.39
CA ARG A 55 12.25 6.25 12.45
C ARG A 55 12.88 5.54 11.27
N GLY A 56 13.69 4.50 11.51
CA GLY A 56 14.33 3.72 10.46
C GLY A 56 13.32 3.10 9.50
N LYS A 57 12.28 2.46 10.03
CA LYS A 57 11.20 1.90 9.21
C LYS A 57 10.50 2.94 8.33
N ARG A 58 10.26 4.14 8.85
CA ARG A 58 9.60 5.22 8.10
C ARG A 58 10.42 5.69 6.91
N ILE A 59 11.75 5.65 7.01
CA ILE A 59 12.66 6.00 5.91
C ILE A 59 13.08 4.81 5.05
N GLY A 60 12.53 3.62 5.33
CA GLY A 60 12.69 2.43 4.53
C GLY A 60 13.87 1.54 4.90
N PHE A 61 14.40 1.65 6.12
CA PHE A 61 15.40 0.71 6.63
C PHE A 61 14.79 -0.65 6.94
N SER A 62 15.55 -1.69 6.66
CA SER A 62 15.26 -3.06 7.07
C SER A 62 15.37 -3.22 8.58
N LEU A 63 14.80 -4.31 9.12
CA LEU A 63 14.94 -4.62 10.54
C LEU A 63 16.40 -4.92 10.92
N ALA A 64 17.16 -5.54 10.02
CA ALA A 64 18.59 -5.83 10.24
C ALA A 64 19.39 -4.53 10.39
N GLU A 65 19.16 -3.55 9.51
CA GLU A 65 19.79 -2.23 9.58
C GLU A 65 19.42 -1.50 10.88
N CYS A 66 18.14 -1.52 11.27
CA CYS A 66 17.70 -0.94 12.55
C CYS A 66 18.39 -1.62 13.73
N LYS A 67 18.55 -2.96 13.70
CA LYS A 67 19.23 -3.71 14.75
C LYS A 67 20.71 -3.30 14.87
N THR A 68 21.41 -3.21 13.76
CA THR A 68 22.80 -2.70 13.73
C THR A 68 22.92 -1.32 14.38
N LEU A 69 22.00 -0.41 14.06
CA LEU A 69 22.01 0.94 14.64
C LEU A 69 21.74 0.94 16.16
N ILE A 70 20.91 0.02 16.65
CA ILE A 70 20.63 -0.14 18.09
C ILE A 70 21.85 -0.70 18.83
N GLU A 71 22.52 -1.71 18.27
CA GLU A 71 23.69 -2.34 18.84
C GLU A 71 24.86 -1.35 18.96
N LEU A 72 24.97 -0.42 18.02
CA LEU A 72 26.01 0.63 18.02
C LEU A 72 25.66 1.84 18.90
N TYR A 73 24.48 1.85 19.52
CA TYR A 73 24.06 2.96 20.36
C TYR A 73 24.84 2.94 21.69
N ASP A 74 25.76 3.88 21.85
CA ASP A 74 26.51 4.12 23.08
C ASP A 74 26.45 5.60 23.50
N PRO A 75 25.55 5.97 24.40
CA PRO A 75 25.40 7.36 24.84
C PRO A 75 26.63 7.89 25.57
N LYS A 76 27.50 7.03 26.10
CA LYS A 76 28.72 7.43 26.80
C LYS A 76 29.86 7.78 25.84
N ALA A 77 29.95 7.06 24.71
CA ALA A 77 30.95 7.28 23.67
C ALA A 77 30.54 8.34 22.63
N GLY A 78 29.43 9.07 22.86
CA GLY A 78 28.99 10.15 21.98
C GLY A 78 28.31 9.71 20.68
N ASN A 79 28.03 8.43 20.50
CA ASN A 79 27.32 7.85 19.33
C ASN A 79 27.95 8.13 17.96
N GLN A 80 29.20 8.64 17.89
CA GLN A 80 29.85 9.05 16.64
C GLN A 80 29.86 7.93 15.59
N LYS A 81 30.22 6.72 16.01
CA LYS A 81 30.25 5.53 15.12
C LYS A 81 28.86 5.22 14.56
N GLN A 82 27.84 5.22 15.43
CA GLN A 82 26.44 5.00 15.03
C GLN A 82 25.97 6.06 14.03
N LEU A 83 26.24 7.34 14.30
CA LEU A 83 25.84 8.45 13.44
C LEU A 83 26.52 8.38 12.06
N ASN A 84 27.80 8.04 12.00
CA ASN A 84 28.50 7.87 10.72
C ASN A 84 27.90 6.74 9.87
N ILE A 85 27.61 5.60 10.50
CA ILE A 85 26.95 4.47 9.81
C ILE A 85 25.54 4.87 9.35
N MET A 86 24.78 5.55 10.20
CA MET A 86 23.44 6.03 9.83
C MET A 86 23.50 7.00 8.65
N LEU A 87 24.45 7.91 8.61
CA LEU A 87 24.65 8.83 7.48
C LEU A 87 24.98 8.09 6.18
N ALA A 88 25.82 7.06 6.24
CA ALA A 88 26.14 6.24 5.06
C ALA A 88 24.88 5.50 4.55
N MET A 89 24.10 4.89 5.44
CA MET A 89 22.84 4.19 5.10
C MET A 89 21.81 5.15 4.50
N ILE A 90 21.69 6.36 5.04
CA ILE A 90 20.80 7.39 4.49
C ILE A 90 21.25 7.81 3.08
N ALA A 91 22.55 7.99 2.87
CA ALA A 91 23.08 8.35 1.55
C ALA A 91 22.79 7.26 0.51
N GLU A 92 23.03 6.00 0.86
CA GLU A 92 22.69 4.86 0.00
C GLU A 92 21.22 4.80 -0.33
N ARG A 93 20.35 4.95 0.69
CA ARG A 93 18.89 4.94 0.48
C ARG A 93 18.41 6.08 -0.40
N ARG A 94 19.00 7.27 -0.25
CA ARG A 94 18.71 8.41 -1.12
C ARG A 94 19.07 8.10 -2.58
N GLN A 95 20.24 7.55 -2.82
CA GLN A 95 20.67 7.16 -4.17
C GLN A 95 19.73 6.11 -4.80
N GLN A 96 19.30 5.12 -4.02
CA GLN A 96 18.32 4.12 -4.50
C GLN A 96 16.99 4.78 -4.89
N LEU A 97 16.50 5.72 -4.10
CA LEU A 97 15.25 6.44 -4.39
C LEU A 97 15.38 7.34 -5.63
N GLU A 98 16.53 7.99 -5.81
CA GLU A 98 16.83 8.79 -7.01
C GLU A 98 16.81 7.91 -8.27
N GLN A 99 17.44 6.73 -8.20
CA GLN A 99 17.39 5.78 -9.33
C GLN A 99 15.96 5.30 -9.61
N GLN A 100 15.21 4.93 -8.57
CA GLN A 100 13.81 4.53 -8.75
C GLN A 100 12.94 5.64 -9.37
N LEU A 101 13.22 6.89 -9.02
CA LEU A 101 12.51 8.04 -9.62
C LEU A 101 12.79 8.14 -11.12
N LEU A 102 14.05 7.98 -11.53
CA LEU A 102 14.43 7.98 -12.96
C LEU A 102 13.77 6.82 -13.71
N ASP A 103 13.76 5.63 -13.12
CA ASP A 103 13.13 4.44 -13.72
C ASP A 103 11.61 4.65 -13.90
N ILE A 104 10.94 5.27 -12.91
CA ILE A 104 9.52 5.61 -13.00
C ILE A 104 9.27 6.63 -14.11
N GLN A 105 10.09 7.67 -14.22
CA GLN A 105 9.97 8.68 -15.28
C GLN A 105 10.11 8.07 -16.67
N GLN A 106 11.07 7.16 -16.84
CA GLN A 106 11.25 6.43 -18.08
C GLN A 106 10.03 5.58 -18.43
N MET A 107 9.50 4.83 -17.46
CA MET A 107 8.28 4.03 -17.67
C MET A 107 7.06 4.90 -18.03
N GLN A 108 6.92 6.07 -17.42
CA GLN A 108 5.85 7.01 -17.79
C GLN A 108 5.95 7.44 -19.27
N LEU A 109 7.15 7.79 -19.73
CA LEU A 109 7.38 8.16 -21.13
C LEU A 109 7.04 7.02 -22.11
N GLU A 110 7.38 5.79 -21.73
CA GLU A 110 7.04 4.61 -22.55
C GLU A 110 5.52 4.37 -22.61
N LEU A 111 4.83 4.57 -21.48
CA LEU A 111 3.37 4.46 -21.43
C LEU A 111 2.69 5.53 -22.26
N ASP A 112 3.13 6.78 -22.21
CA ASP A 112 2.61 7.88 -23.03
C ASP A 112 2.77 7.57 -24.52
N THR A 113 3.95 7.05 -24.90
CA THR A 113 4.24 6.64 -26.28
C THR A 113 3.33 5.49 -26.73
N ALA A 114 3.11 4.49 -25.88
CA ALA A 114 2.23 3.36 -26.16
C ALA A 114 0.77 3.81 -26.27
N GLU A 115 0.32 4.71 -25.42
CA GLU A 115 -1.03 5.27 -25.45
C GLU A 115 -1.28 6.01 -26.77
N GLU A 116 -0.35 6.85 -27.22
CA GLU A 116 -0.48 7.59 -28.48
C GLU A 116 -0.55 6.66 -29.68
N ARG A 117 0.28 5.61 -29.71
CA ARG A 117 0.21 4.57 -30.76
C ARG A 117 -1.15 3.88 -30.79
N CYS A 118 -1.70 3.54 -29.61
CA CYS A 118 -3.02 2.92 -29.51
C CYS A 118 -4.14 3.87 -29.97
N ARG A 119 -4.08 5.14 -29.60
CA ARG A 119 -5.04 6.16 -30.06
C ARG A 119 -5.02 6.32 -31.57
N THR A 120 -3.85 6.45 -32.17
CA THR A 120 -3.67 6.56 -33.61
C THR A 120 -4.22 5.33 -34.35
N ALA A 121 -3.92 4.13 -33.85
CA ALA A 121 -4.43 2.89 -34.43
C ALA A 121 -5.96 2.79 -34.34
N LEU A 122 -6.53 3.20 -33.20
CA LEU A 122 -7.98 3.21 -32.99
C LEU A 122 -8.68 4.18 -33.96
N GLN A 123 -8.16 5.39 -34.13
CA GLN A 123 -8.68 6.38 -35.08
C GLN A 123 -8.65 5.85 -36.52
N ALA A 124 -7.51 5.29 -36.94
CA ALA A 124 -7.40 4.70 -38.28
C ALA A 124 -8.39 3.55 -38.51
N THR A 125 -8.74 2.80 -37.46
CA THR A 125 -9.73 1.72 -37.54
C THR A 125 -11.16 2.26 -37.67
N LEU A 126 -11.46 3.35 -36.98
CA LEU A 126 -12.76 4.01 -37.02
C LEU A 126 -13.00 4.68 -38.39
N GLU A 127 -11.99 5.28 -39.00
CA GLU A 127 -12.07 5.92 -40.33
C GLU A 127 -12.24 4.88 -41.45
N LYS A 128 -11.67 3.68 -41.29
CA LYS A 128 -11.83 2.58 -42.27
C LYS A 128 -13.17 1.85 -42.18
N ARG A 129 -14.00 2.13 -41.20
CA ARG A 129 -15.36 1.58 -41.16
C ARG A 129 -16.18 2.19 -42.30
N PRO A 130 -16.61 1.39 -43.31
CA PRO A 130 -17.47 1.92 -44.36
C PRO A 130 -18.72 2.50 -43.69
N ARG A 131 -19.04 3.77 -44.02
CA ARG A 131 -20.35 4.32 -43.67
C ARG A 131 -21.38 3.29 -44.13
N ALA A 132 -22.10 2.70 -43.17
CA ALA A 132 -23.24 1.88 -43.50
C ALA A 132 -24.15 2.70 -44.39
N GLU A 133 -24.25 2.33 -45.66
CA GLU A 133 -25.21 2.94 -46.58
C GLU A 133 -26.59 2.83 -45.90
N PRO A 134 -27.38 3.91 -45.90
CA PRO A 134 -28.76 3.80 -45.44
C PRO A 134 -29.44 2.72 -46.26
N SER A 135 -29.85 1.66 -45.60
CA SER A 135 -30.63 0.57 -46.19
C SER A 135 -31.69 1.18 -47.07
N ARG A 136 -31.50 1.04 -48.41
CA ARG A 136 -32.55 1.34 -49.41
C ARG A 136 -33.77 0.55 -48.99
N ALA A 137 -34.73 1.24 -48.41
CA ALA A 137 -36.06 0.71 -48.19
C ALA A 137 -36.54 0.07 -49.50
N ARG A 138 -36.74 -1.23 -49.52
CA ARG A 138 -37.46 -1.92 -50.58
C ARG A 138 -38.90 -1.43 -50.56
N PRO A 139 -39.41 -0.78 -51.62
CA PRO A 139 -40.81 -0.53 -51.72
C PRO A 139 -41.48 -1.81 -52.26
N GLY A 140 -42.44 -2.29 -51.54
CA GLY A 140 -43.40 -3.22 -52.11
C GLY A 140 -43.56 -4.55 -51.37
N ALA A 141 -44.55 -4.65 -50.56
CA ALA A 141 -45.63 -5.60 -50.80
C ALA A 141 -46.57 -5.70 -49.60
N ALA A 142 -47.77 -5.31 -49.91
CA ALA A 142 -49.03 -5.99 -49.54
C ALA A 142 -49.49 -5.90 -48.05
N THR A 143 -50.37 -5.01 -47.90
CA THR A 143 -51.53 -5.04 -47.03
C THR A 143 -52.05 -6.45 -46.81
N ILE A 144 -52.09 -6.93 -45.56
CA ILE A 144 -53.05 -7.91 -45.08
C ILE A 144 -53.54 -7.45 -43.71
N ALA A 145 -54.86 -7.35 -43.66
CA ALA A 145 -55.70 -6.80 -42.58
C ALA A 145 -55.65 -7.60 -41.30
N PRO A 146 -56.26 -7.08 -40.21
CA PRO A 146 -56.06 -7.51 -38.85
C PRO A 146 -57.00 -8.68 -38.45
N LEU A 147 -56.49 -9.60 -37.70
CA LEU A 147 -57.32 -10.52 -36.94
C LEU A 147 -57.24 -10.27 -35.44
N ARG A 148 -58.39 -10.04 -34.96
CA ARG A 148 -58.82 -9.75 -33.59
C ARG A 148 -58.62 -10.95 -32.66
N ARG A 149 -58.40 -10.57 -31.37
CA ARG A 149 -58.87 -11.22 -30.12
C ARG A 149 -58.28 -12.58 -29.75
N CYS A 150 -57.79 -12.61 -28.53
CA CYS A 150 -58.33 -13.11 -27.26
C CYS A 150 -57.27 -13.06 -26.19
N LEU A 151 -57.44 -12.29 -25.18
CA LEU A 151 -58.02 -12.60 -23.85
C LEU A 151 -57.23 -13.62 -23.01
N THR A 152 -56.73 -13.08 -21.91
CA THR A 152 -56.72 -13.60 -20.53
C THR A 152 -55.79 -14.77 -20.17
N HIS A 153 -54.96 -14.55 -19.18
CA HIS A 153 -54.92 -15.01 -17.80
C HIS A 153 -53.50 -14.77 -17.24
N ARG A 154 -53.36 -13.89 -16.28
CA ARG A 154 -53.43 -14.04 -14.82
C ARG A 154 -52.69 -15.29 -14.27
N CYS A 155 -51.72 -15.00 -13.43
CA CYS A 155 -51.30 -15.57 -12.15
C CYS A 155 -49.78 -15.37 -12.01
N ALA A 156 -49.27 -14.50 -11.15
CA ALA A 156 -49.28 -14.48 -9.69
C ALA A 156 -48.46 -15.61 -9.06
N HIS A 157 -47.65 -15.17 -8.10
CA HIS A 157 -46.91 -15.90 -7.06
C HIS A 157 -45.50 -16.32 -7.47
N GLY A 158 -44.44 -16.06 -6.72
CA GLY A 158 -44.25 -15.74 -5.33
C GLY A 158 -42.77 -15.78 -5.05
N ALA A 159 -42.29 -14.92 -4.22
CA ALA A 159 -40.98 -15.10 -3.53
C ALA A 159 -41.17 -16.15 -2.41
N PRO A 160 -40.11 -16.77 -1.89
CA PRO A 160 -39.49 -16.33 -0.66
C PRO A 160 -37.94 -16.47 -0.64
N ARG A 161 -37.23 -15.58 0.02
CA ARG A 161 -36.61 -15.51 1.34
C ARG A 161 -35.89 -16.76 1.88
N SER A 162 -34.66 -16.42 2.39
CA SER A 162 -33.84 -17.05 3.47
C SER A 162 -33.09 -18.35 3.07
N GLN A 163 -31.84 -18.51 3.37
CA GLN A 163 -31.05 -18.27 4.62
C GLN A 163 -29.62 -17.87 4.25
#